data_23dd74567582c685cbe1befb961e7230
#
_entry.id   23dd74567582c685cbe1befb961e7230
#
_cell.length_a   1.000
_cell.length_b   1.000
_cell.length_c   1.000
_cell.angle_alpha   90.00
_cell.angle_beta   90.00
_cell.angle_gamma   90.00
#
_symmetry.space_group_name_H-M   'P 1'
#
loop_
_entity.id
_entity.type
_entity.pdbx_description
1 polymer ?
#
loop_
_entity_poly.entity_id
_entity_poly.type
_entity_poly.pdbx_seq_one_letter_code
_entity_poly.pdbx_strand_id
1 'polypeptide(L)' 'MEISYKKLWKLLIDRDMKKKDLQVSAGISWSSVTKLSKGEAVSMDVLIKVCKAMDCNIGDIVDLIPKDKTNA' A
#
# COMPACT_ATOMS: atom_id res chain seq x y z
N MET A 1 11.96 -7.39 -9.20
CA MET A 1 11.66 -6.18 -8.44
C MET A 1 10.84 -6.50 -7.20
N GLU A 2 11.05 -5.75 -6.15
CA GLU A 2 10.26 -5.88 -4.94
C GLU A 2 9.21 -4.78 -4.89
N ILE A 3 8.06 -5.12 -4.32
CA ILE A 3 7.00 -4.13 -4.09
C ILE A 3 7.19 -3.54 -2.70
N SER A 4 7.13 -2.23 -2.61
CA SER A 4 7.22 -1.52 -1.33
C SER A 4 6.00 -0.65 -1.13
N TYR A 5 5.42 -0.75 0.06
CA TYR A 5 4.28 0.09 0.45
C TYR A 5 4.68 1.05 1.58
N LYS A 6 5.97 1.33 1.70
CA LYS A 6 6.45 2.24 2.75
C LYS A 6 5.79 3.60 2.68
N LYS A 7 5.56 4.09 1.48
CA LYS A 7 4.87 5.37 1.29
C LYS A 7 3.46 5.34 1.88
N LEU A 8 2.77 4.22 1.70
CA LEU A 8 1.43 4.06 2.27
C LEU A 8 1.46 4.13 3.80
N TRP A 9 2.42 3.43 4.41
CA TRP A 9 2.53 3.42 5.87
C TRP A 9 2.88 4.79 6.41
N LYS A 10 3.76 5.52 5.72
CA LYS A 10 4.07 6.91 6.10
C LYS A 10 2.84 7.80 6.00
N LEU A 11 2.05 7.61 4.95
CA LEU A 11 0.84 8.38 4.76
C LEU A 11 -0.17 8.14 5.88
N LEU A 12 -0.30 6.88 6.32
CA LEU A 12 -1.15 6.56 7.45
C LEU A 12 -0.67 7.25 8.73
N ILE A 13 0.64 7.22 8.97
CA ILE A 13 1.22 7.87 10.14
C ILE A 13 0.94 9.37 10.10
N ASP A 14 1.14 10.00 8.94
CA ASP A 14 0.91 11.43 8.78
C ASP A 14 -0.56 11.81 9.04
N ARG A 15 -1.47 10.89 8.78
CA ARG A 15 -2.91 11.11 8.98
C ARG A 15 -3.42 10.53 10.28
N ASP A 16 -2.52 10.04 11.12
CA ASP A 16 -2.85 9.46 12.42
C ASP A 16 -3.85 8.31 12.29
N MET A 17 -3.64 7.46 11.26
CA MET A 17 -4.48 6.31 10.98
C MET A 17 -3.75 5.02 11.27
N LYS A 18 -4.52 4.00 11.65
CA LYS A 18 -4.02 2.64 11.83
C LYS A 18 -4.42 1.78 10.64
N LYS A 19 -3.83 0.59 10.53
CA LYS A 19 -4.17 -0.34 9.45
C LYS A 19 -5.66 -0.71 9.47
N LYS A 20 -6.24 -0.81 10.65
CA LYS A 20 -7.65 -1.08 10.79
C LYS A 20 -8.51 0.03 10.19
N ASP A 21 -8.08 1.28 10.41
CA ASP A 21 -8.77 2.43 9.86
C ASP A 21 -8.72 2.40 8.32
N LEU A 22 -7.57 2.02 7.79
CA LEU A 22 -7.41 1.87 6.35
C LEU A 22 -8.35 0.79 5.81
N GLN A 23 -8.41 -0.34 6.48
CA GLN A 23 -9.29 -1.43 6.06
C GLN A 23 -10.74 -0.96 5.95
N VAL A 24 -11.22 -0.28 6.97
CA VAL A 24 -12.60 0.20 7.01
C VAL A 24 -12.82 1.28 5.94
N SER A 25 -11.93 2.26 5.87
CA SER A 25 -12.08 3.38 4.92
C SER A 25 -12.02 2.93 3.47
N ALA A 26 -11.15 1.98 3.17
CA ALA A 26 -11.01 1.50 1.79
C ALA A 26 -12.02 0.40 1.45
N GLY A 27 -12.64 -0.20 2.45
CA GLY A 27 -13.58 -1.29 2.21
C GLY A 27 -12.91 -2.53 1.65
N ILE A 28 -11.71 -2.84 2.12
CA ILE A 28 -10.95 -4.02 1.68
C ILE A 28 -10.93 -5.08 2.79
N SER A 29 -10.60 -6.31 2.41
CA SER A 29 -10.52 -7.41 3.37
C SER A 29 -9.26 -7.28 4.22
N TRP A 30 -9.28 -7.91 5.39
CA TRP A 30 -8.10 -7.93 6.24
C TRP A 30 -6.95 -8.71 5.59
N SER A 31 -7.27 -9.72 4.77
CA SER A 31 -6.23 -10.44 4.03
C SER A 31 -5.51 -9.53 3.05
N SER A 32 -6.20 -8.57 2.46
CA SER A 32 -5.57 -7.56 1.60
C SER A 32 -4.62 -6.67 2.40
N VAL A 33 -5.04 -6.23 3.59
CA VAL A 33 -4.19 -5.44 4.47
C VAL A 33 -2.95 -6.24 4.88
N THR A 34 -3.13 -7.53 5.16
CA THR A 34 -2.02 -8.41 5.51
C THR A 34 -1.00 -8.50 4.37
N LYS A 35 -1.48 -8.65 3.14
CA LYS A 35 -0.60 -8.68 1.96
C LYS A 35 0.16 -7.38 1.80
N LEU A 36 -0.52 -6.25 2.00
CA LEU A 36 0.14 -4.95 1.97
C LEU A 36 1.22 -4.87 3.04
N SER A 37 0.96 -5.38 4.24
CA SER A 37 1.92 -5.39 5.34
C SER A 37 3.16 -6.22 5.03
N LYS A 38 2.98 -7.29 4.26
CA LYS A 38 4.09 -8.19 3.89
C LYS A 38 4.82 -7.74 2.63
N GLY A 39 4.36 -6.69 1.98
CA GLY A 39 4.95 -6.26 0.72
C GLY A 39 4.60 -7.17 -0.44
N GLU A 40 3.48 -7.89 -0.35
CA GLU A 40 3.04 -8.78 -1.42
C GLU A 40 2.16 -8.05 -2.42
N ALA A 41 2.09 -8.60 -3.62
CA ALA A 41 1.23 -8.03 -4.66
C ALA A 41 -0.23 -8.17 -4.28
N VAL A 42 -1.00 -7.12 -4.55
CA VAL A 42 -2.45 -7.11 -4.39
C VAL A 42 -3.07 -6.73 -5.74
N SER A 43 -4.37 -6.96 -5.88
CA SER A 43 -5.05 -6.62 -7.12
C SER A 43 -5.10 -5.10 -7.31
N MET A 44 -5.22 -4.69 -8.56
CA MET A 44 -5.37 -3.27 -8.87
C MET A 44 -6.64 -2.71 -8.23
N ASP A 45 -7.69 -3.53 -8.10
CA ASP A 45 -8.93 -3.12 -7.45
C ASP A 45 -8.67 -2.69 -6.00
N VAL A 46 -7.86 -3.44 -5.27
CA VAL A 46 -7.48 -3.09 -3.90
C VAL A 46 -6.73 -1.77 -3.89
N LEU A 47 -5.78 -1.59 -4.81
CA LEU A 47 -5.00 -0.36 -4.88
C LEU A 47 -5.88 0.84 -5.21
N ILE A 48 -6.85 0.67 -6.09
CA ILE A 48 -7.80 1.74 -6.41
C ILE A 48 -8.60 2.13 -5.18
N LYS A 49 -9.09 1.15 -4.43
CA LYS A 49 -9.86 1.41 -3.21
C LYS A 49 -9.02 2.15 -2.17
N VAL A 50 -7.76 1.75 -2.01
CA VAL A 50 -6.86 2.43 -1.09
C VAL A 50 -6.61 3.87 -1.54
N CYS A 51 -6.35 4.08 -2.83
CA CYS A 51 -6.12 5.42 -3.35
C CYS A 51 -7.34 6.32 -3.16
N LYS A 52 -8.54 5.79 -3.36
CA LYS A 52 -9.77 6.55 -3.13
C LYS A 52 -9.92 6.92 -1.66
N ALA A 53 -9.66 5.98 -0.77
CA ALA A 53 -9.77 6.22 0.67
C ALA A 53 -8.76 7.24 1.16
N MET A 54 -7.56 7.24 0.59
CA MET A 54 -6.47 8.12 0.99
C MET A 54 -6.40 9.40 0.14
N ASP A 55 -7.26 9.50 -0.87
CA ASP A 55 -7.28 10.65 -1.78
C ASP A 55 -5.90 10.93 -2.38
N CYS A 56 -5.33 9.91 -3.01
CA CYS A 56 -3.97 9.98 -3.56
C CYS A 56 -3.85 9.13 -4.82
N ASN A 57 -2.71 9.22 -5.47
CA ASN A 57 -2.39 8.41 -6.64
C ASN A 57 -1.64 7.15 -6.25
N ILE A 58 -1.62 6.17 -7.14
CA ILE A 58 -0.96 4.91 -6.91
C ILE A 58 0.54 5.11 -6.62
N GLY A 59 1.18 6.07 -7.28
CA GLY A 59 2.59 6.38 -7.04
C GLY A 59 2.87 6.95 -5.65
N ASP A 60 1.83 7.37 -4.94
CA ASP A 60 1.97 7.89 -3.58
C ASP A 60 1.97 6.77 -2.54
N ILE A 61 1.62 5.55 -2.92
CA ILE A 61 1.52 4.44 -1.98
C ILE A 61 2.36 3.23 -2.36
N VAL A 62 2.77 3.10 -3.63
CA VAL A 62 3.47 1.93 -4.15
C VAL A 62 4.78 2.34 -4.78
N ASP A 63 5.84 1.58 -4.49
CA ASP A 63 7.12 1.67 -5.17
C ASP A 63 7.52 0.31 -5.69
N LEU A 64 8.22 0.30 -6.82
CA LEU A 64 8.88 -0.89 -7.32
C LEU A 64 10.37 -0.67 -7.16
N ILE A 65 11.00 -1.51 -6.35
CA ILE A 65 12.40 -1.36 -6.00
C ILE A 65 13.19 -2.48 -6.66
N PRO A 66 14.28 -2.18 -7.39
CA PRO A 66 15.12 -3.23 -7.94
C PRO A 66 15.66 -4.10 -6.82
N LYS A 67 15.46 -5.41 -6.94
CA LYS A 67 15.86 -6.33 -5.91
C LYS A 67 17.38 -6.49 -5.85
N ASP A 68 18.01 -6.46 -6.99
CA ASP A 68 19.45 -6.61 -7.10
C ASP A 68 20.03 -5.43 -7.86
N LYS A 69 20.62 -4.52 -7.13
CA LYS A 69 21.16 -3.30 -7.71
C LYS A 69 22.45 -3.54 -8.46
N THR A 70 23.17 -4.62 -8.16
CA THR A 70 24.45 -4.88 -8.83
C THR A 70 24.26 -5.39 -10.23
N ASN A 71 23.10 -5.93 -10.53
CA ASN A 71 22.76 -6.45 -11.85
C ASN A 71 21.90 -5.49 -12.66
N ALA A 72 21.63 -4.37 -12.11
CA ALA A 72 20.80 -3.39 -12.79
C ALA A 72 21.54 -2.75 -13.96
#